data_94a34a01e03ec4f3aff8b0af6fe91fc9
#
_entry.id   94a34a01e03ec4f3aff8b0af6fe91fc9
#
_cell.length_a   1.000
_cell.length_b   1.000
_cell.length_c   1.000
_cell.angle_alpha   90.00
_cell.angle_beta   90.00
_cell.angle_gamma   90.00
#
_symmetry.space_group_name_H-M   'P 1'
#
loop_
_entity.id
_entity.type
_entity.pdbx_description
1 polymer ?
#
loop_
_entity_poly.entity_id
_entity_poly.type
_entity_poly.pdbx_seq_one_letter_code
_entity_poly.pdbx_strand_id
1 'polypeptide(L)'
;MKTLLCLLLSLAGVCGARAQVLLEGQRPGQTRTDNSAGITLRWCPAGEFVMGSPKGEPGRDIDEDQYPVTLSRGFWLGETEVTQAQWKTVMGRSLRDQAARMLADPTVYRMGGQDVTLREVAKPHGKDEAQSVCAAEAPGVPIYYVNWEEAAEFCRRLTATEQAARRISREAVYALPTEAQWEYACRAGTTTTTYAGDMTVLGNNNVPVLHDIAWYGGNSSRNYGGRGWATNFPDQAFPGTRAGPRRVGQLQPNAWGLRDMLGNLYEWVQDYSGYYPQRPVRDPTGPAQGEKKLFRGGSWNHYGTMCRAARRFEEIPTIRLNYIGFRVCLRLAGQKP
;
A
#
# COMPACT_ATOMS: atom_id res chain seq x y z
N MET A 1 68.53 19.39 -44.15
CA MET A 1 67.23 18.72 -44.30
C MET A 1 66.77 18.32 -42.94
N LYS A 2 65.88 19.10 -42.35
CA LYS A 2 65.25 18.75 -41.02
C LYS A 2 63.76 18.48 -41.25
N THR A 3 63.34 17.27 -41.08
CA THR A 3 61.97 16.78 -41.24
C THR A 3 61.19 17.12 -40.00
N LEU A 4 60.15 17.94 -40.12
CA LEU A 4 59.25 18.36 -39.08
C LEU A 4 58.10 17.30 -38.95
N LEU A 5 58.04 16.60 -37.85
CA LEU A 5 56.99 15.61 -37.56
C LEU A 5 55.80 16.30 -36.81
N CYS A 6 54.70 16.50 -37.52
CA CYS A 6 53.46 17.00 -36.90
C CYS A 6 52.77 15.88 -36.11
N LEU A 7 52.71 16.00 -34.79
CA LEU A 7 51.91 15.17 -33.92
C LEU A 7 50.47 15.70 -33.93
N LEU A 8 49.55 14.97 -34.54
CA LEU A 8 48.11 15.18 -34.41
C LEU A 8 47.62 14.52 -33.09
N LEU A 9 47.35 15.36 -32.10
CA LEU A 9 46.63 14.95 -30.89
C LEU A 9 45.14 14.77 -31.25
N SER A 10 44.68 13.51 -31.35
CA SER A 10 43.29 13.16 -31.40
C SER A 10 42.67 13.35 -30.02
N LEU A 11 41.85 14.38 -29.84
CA LEU A 11 40.95 14.47 -28.70
C LEU A 11 39.89 13.35 -28.82
N ALA A 12 40.15 12.22 -28.16
CA ALA A 12 39.14 11.21 -27.90
C ALA A 12 38.15 11.80 -26.90
N GLY A 13 36.97 12.16 -27.39
CA GLY A 13 35.84 12.58 -26.57
C GLY A 13 35.50 11.47 -25.58
N VAL A 14 35.72 11.73 -24.30
CA VAL A 14 35.21 10.89 -23.21
C VAL A 14 33.69 11.03 -23.24
N CYS A 15 33.03 10.15 -24.02
CA CYS A 15 31.60 9.94 -23.94
C CYS A 15 31.35 9.27 -22.60
N GLY A 16 31.02 10.07 -21.56
CA GLY A 16 30.69 9.58 -20.27
C GLY A 16 29.50 8.61 -20.39
N ALA A 17 29.78 7.32 -20.27
CA ALA A 17 28.76 6.30 -20.12
C ALA A 17 27.96 6.67 -18.86
N ARG A 18 26.78 7.28 -19.05
CA ARG A 18 25.83 7.51 -17.96
C ARG A 18 25.48 6.15 -17.40
N ALA A 19 25.81 5.92 -16.14
CA ALA A 19 25.42 4.72 -15.43
C ALA A 19 23.92 4.50 -15.66
N GLN A 20 23.58 3.39 -16.32
CA GLN A 20 22.20 2.97 -16.50
C GLN A 20 21.64 2.80 -15.09
N VAL A 21 20.57 3.53 -14.75
CA VAL A 21 19.95 3.43 -13.44
C VAL A 21 19.43 2.00 -13.29
N LEU A 22 20.16 1.17 -12.55
CA LEU A 22 19.78 -0.21 -12.31
C LEU A 22 18.44 -0.21 -11.58
N LEU A 23 17.43 -0.77 -12.21
CA LEU A 23 16.11 -0.91 -11.60
C LEU A 23 16.09 -2.06 -10.59
N GLU A 24 16.96 -3.05 -10.76
CA GLU A 24 17.02 -4.24 -9.91
C GLU A 24 17.85 -3.99 -8.64
N GLY A 25 17.30 -4.41 -7.50
CA GLY A 25 18.03 -4.47 -6.25
C GLY A 25 18.90 -5.73 -6.17
N GLN A 26 19.91 -5.69 -5.33
CA GLN A 26 20.90 -6.78 -5.18
C GLN A 26 20.53 -7.78 -4.07
N ARG A 27 19.75 -7.35 -3.08
CA ARG A 27 19.36 -8.19 -1.93
C ARG A 27 17.95 -7.81 -1.43
N PRO A 28 17.20 -8.78 -0.88
CA PRO A 28 15.90 -8.49 -0.28
C PRO A 28 16.01 -7.37 0.76
N GLY A 29 15.02 -6.48 0.79
CA GLY A 29 14.97 -5.35 1.72
C GLY A 29 15.94 -4.21 1.44
N GLN A 30 16.75 -4.26 0.36
CA GLN A 30 17.60 -3.13 -0.04
C GLN A 30 16.75 -1.86 -0.16
N THR A 31 17.29 -0.74 0.32
CA THR A 31 16.61 0.55 0.34
C THR A 31 16.92 1.37 -0.92
N ARG A 32 15.90 2.09 -1.42
CA ARG A 32 16.01 3.09 -2.47
C ARG A 32 15.20 4.33 -2.08
N THR A 33 15.79 5.54 -2.17
CA THR A 33 15.16 6.81 -1.73
C THR A 33 15.26 7.92 -2.78
N ASP A 34 15.81 7.66 -3.95
CA ASP A 34 16.10 8.62 -5.01
C ASP A 34 14.85 9.01 -5.84
N ASN A 35 13.82 9.56 -5.17
CA ASN A 35 12.63 10.07 -5.83
C ASN A 35 12.17 11.41 -5.22
N SER A 36 11.43 12.19 -6.02
CA SER A 36 10.98 13.54 -5.66
C SER A 36 9.94 13.59 -4.55
N ALA A 37 9.26 12.48 -4.30
CA ALA A 37 8.23 12.41 -3.27
C ALA A 37 8.79 12.05 -1.87
N GLY A 38 10.09 11.73 -1.76
CA GLY A 38 10.70 11.29 -0.51
C GLY A 38 10.17 9.94 -0.02
N ILE A 39 9.78 9.06 -0.94
CA ILE A 39 9.30 7.70 -0.63
C ILE A 39 10.50 6.77 -0.47
N THR A 40 10.57 6.08 0.66
CA THR A 40 11.50 4.97 0.84
C THR A 40 10.92 3.71 0.21
N LEU A 41 11.69 3.05 -0.65
CA LEU A 41 11.32 1.80 -1.30
C LEU A 41 12.20 0.65 -0.78
N ARG A 42 11.62 -0.55 -0.71
CA ARG A 42 12.29 -1.80 -0.36
C ARG A 42 12.26 -2.77 -1.53
N TRP A 43 13.39 -3.43 -1.77
CA TRP A 43 13.50 -4.42 -2.85
C TRP A 43 12.82 -5.73 -2.47
N CYS A 44 11.91 -6.17 -3.31
CA CYS A 44 11.26 -7.48 -3.27
C CYS A 44 11.80 -8.30 -4.45
N PRO A 45 12.57 -9.35 -4.22
CA PRO A 45 13.19 -10.14 -5.30
C PRO A 45 12.14 -10.96 -6.07
N ALA A 46 12.50 -11.43 -7.25
CA ALA A 46 11.74 -12.48 -7.93
C ALA A 46 11.69 -13.74 -7.06
N GLY A 47 10.61 -14.52 -7.15
CA GLY A 47 10.49 -15.74 -6.34
C GLY A 47 9.12 -16.40 -6.47
N GLU A 48 8.93 -17.42 -5.66
CA GLU A 48 7.71 -18.23 -5.63
C GLU A 48 7.12 -18.24 -4.22
N PHE A 49 5.81 -18.31 -4.12
CA PHE A 49 5.11 -18.47 -2.86
C PHE A 49 3.73 -19.11 -3.08
N VAL A 50 3.11 -19.55 -2.00
CA VAL A 50 1.71 -19.98 -2.02
C VAL A 50 0.86 -18.79 -1.57
N MET A 51 0.06 -18.25 -2.48
CA MET A 51 -0.88 -17.17 -2.23
C MET A 51 -2.18 -17.71 -1.64
N GLY A 52 -2.81 -16.97 -0.72
CA GLY A 52 -4.02 -17.39 -0.03
C GLY A 52 -3.75 -18.02 1.33
N SER A 53 -4.77 -18.62 1.95
CA SER A 53 -4.70 -19.17 3.30
C SER A 53 -5.17 -20.63 3.38
N PRO A 54 -4.60 -21.43 4.29
CA PRO A 54 -5.04 -22.81 4.52
C PRO A 54 -6.45 -22.82 5.15
N LYS A 55 -7.22 -23.89 4.91
CA LYS A 55 -8.63 -24.02 5.34
C LYS A 55 -8.87 -23.82 6.84
N GLY A 56 -7.88 -24.05 7.68
CA GLY A 56 -7.97 -23.89 9.13
C GLY A 56 -7.50 -22.53 9.66
N GLU A 57 -7.13 -21.58 8.82
CA GLU A 57 -6.63 -20.29 9.28
C GLU A 57 -7.73 -19.47 9.97
N PRO A 58 -7.50 -18.94 11.19
CA PRO A 58 -8.46 -18.11 11.88
C PRO A 58 -8.88 -16.88 11.07
N GLY A 59 -10.18 -16.67 10.88
CA GLY A 59 -10.72 -15.55 10.13
C GLY A 59 -10.60 -15.68 8.60
N ARG A 60 -10.26 -16.87 8.08
CA ARG A 60 -10.24 -17.16 6.64
C ARG A 60 -11.60 -16.93 5.99
N ASP A 61 -11.59 -16.38 4.79
CA ASP A 61 -12.78 -16.25 3.94
C ASP A 61 -12.77 -17.27 2.79
N ILE A 62 -13.91 -17.44 2.12
CA ILE A 62 -14.09 -18.46 1.07
C ILE A 62 -13.30 -18.17 -0.21
N ASP A 63 -12.88 -16.96 -0.41
CA ASP A 63 -12.15 -16.48 -1.62
C ASP A 63 -10.62 -16.50 -1.47
N GLU A 64 -10.11 -17.12 -0.40
CA GLU A 64 -8.68 -17.19 -0.08
C GLU A 64 -8.06 -18.59 -0.38
N ASP A 65 -8.58 -19.31 -1.36
CA ASP A 65 -8.04 -20.64 -1.71
C ASP A 65 -6.58 -20.57 -2.14
N GLN A 66 -5.76 -21.48 -1.60
CA GLN A 66 -4.33 -21.47 -1.85
C GLN A 66 -3.98 -21.91 -3.27
N TYR A 67 -3.06 -21.19 -3.91
CA TYR A 67 -2.46 -21.58 -5.19
C TYR A 67 -1.01 -21.09 -5.31
N PRO A 68 -0.15 -21.84 -6.06
CA PRO A 68 1.23 -21.43 -6.29
C PRO A 68 1.32 -20.22 -7.22
N VAL A 69 2.17 -19.26 -6.84
CA VAL A 69 2.45 -18.05 -7.63
C VAL A 69 3.95 -17.92 -7.84
N THR A 70 4.36 -17.66 -9.09
CA THR A 70 5.72 -17.26 -9.45
C THR A 70 5.71 -15.78 -9.83
N LEU A 71 6.46 -14.95 -9.11
CA LEU A 71 6.79 -13.59 -9.53
C LEU A 71 8.12 -13.62 -10.28
N SER A 72 8.06 -13.44 -11.60
CA SER A 72 9.21 -13.68 -12.49
C SER A 72 10.28 -12.61 -12.41
N ARG A 73 9.97 -11.45 -11.86
CA ARG A 73 10.87 -10.32 -11.68
C ARG A 73 10.68 -9.69 -10.33
N GLY A 74 11.76 -9.15 -9.80
CA GLY A 74 11.71 -8.33 -8.59
C GLY A 74 11.10 -6.96 -8.86
N PHE A 75 10.71 -6.28 -7.79
CA PHE A 75 10.11 -4.95 -7.80
C PHE A 75 10.47 -4.19 -6.52
N TRP A 76 10.36 -2.88 -6.57
CA TRP A 76 10.49 -2.03 -5.40
C TRP A 76 9.11 -1.71 -4.85
N LEU A 77 8.91 -1.87 -3.55
CA LEU A 77 7.65 -1.54 -2.88
C LEU A 77 7.87 -0.44 -1.85
N GLY A 78 6.92 0.48 -1.73
CA GLY A 78 6.94 1.48 -0.66
C GLY A 78 7.11 0.83 0.70
N GLU A 79 8.09 1.30 1.50
CA GLU A 79 8.32 0.80 2.85
C GLU A 79 7.07 0.89 3.72
N THR A 80 6.31 1.97 3.53
CA THR A 80 5.05 2.26 4.21
C THR A 80 3.98 2.68 3.20
N GLU A 81 2.77 2.91 3.66
CA GLU A 81 1.75 3.61 2.88
C GLU A 81 2.22 5.02 2.49
N VAL A 82 1.64 5.58 1.43
CA VAL A 82 1.88 6.97 1.02
C VAL A 82 1.34 7.93 2.08
N THR A 83 2.22 8.81 2.57
CA THR A 83 1.87 9.79 3.61
C THR A 83 1.16 11.03 3.05
N GLN A 84 0.52 11.81 3.92
CA GLN A 84 -0.12 13.09 3.57
C GLN A 84 0.87 14.09 2.97
N ALA A 85 2.12 14.11 3.46
CA ALA A 85 3.17 14.97 2.87
C ALA A 85 3.53 14.53 1.45
N GLN A 86 3.75 13.24 1.23
CA GLN A 86 4.06 12.67 -0.08
C GLN A 86 2.92 12.88 -1.06
N TRP A 87 1.69 12.67 -0.61
CA TRP A 87 0.49 12.95 -1.39
C TRP A 87 0.42 14.42 -1.83
N LYS A 88 0.62 15.36 -0.89
CA LYS A 88 0.62 16.79 -1.17
C LYS A 88 1.70 17.19 -2.16
N THR A 89 2.88 16.59 -2.05
CA THR A 89 4.01 16.84 -2.99
C THR A 89 3.65 16.45 -4.43
N VAL A 90 3.00 15.30 -4.64
CA VAL A 90 2.71 14.79 -5.99
C VAL A 90 1.38 15.31 -6.52
N MET A 91 0.35 15.39 -5.69
CA MET A 91 -1.02 15.72 -6.11
C MET A 91 -1.39 17.19 -5.91
N GLY A 92 -0.61 17.94 -5.13
CA GLY A 92 -0.90 19.34 -4.81
C GLY A 92 -2.13 19.54 -3.90
N ARG A 93 -2.60 18.48 -3.24
CA ARG A 93 -3.83 18.46 -2.41
C ARG A 93 -3.53 17.93 -1.03
N SER A 94 -4.19 18.48 -0.02
CA SER A 94 -4.11 18.06 1.38
C SER A 94 -5.15 16.97 1.71
N LEU A 95 -5.05 16.38 2.91
CA LEU A 95 -6.10 15.51 3.45
C LEU A 95 -7.43 16.26 3.61
N ARG A 96 -7.39 17.54 3.97
CA ARG A 96 -8.58 18.39 4.06
C ARG A 96 -9.33 18.46 2.71
N ASP A 97 -8.58 18.60 1.61
CA ASP A 97 -9.16 18.64 0.26
C ASP A 97 -9.78 17.27 -0.10
N GLN A 98 -9.17 16.17 0.31
CA GLN A 98 -9.72 14.83 0.10
C GLN A 98 -11.01 14.62 0.91
N ALA A 99 -11.05 15.04 2.16
CA ALA A 99 -12.26 14.98 2.98
C ALA A 99 -13.39 15.85 2.39
N ALA A 100 -13.08 17.04 1.89
CA ALA A 100 -14.05 17.91 1.23
C ALA A 100 -14.62 17.24 -0.05
N ARG A 101 -13.77 16.60 -0.85
CA ARG A 101 -14.20 15.85 -2.05
C ARG A 101 -15.09 14.66 -1.69
N MET A 102 -14.74 13.91 -0.65
CA MET A 102 -15.56 12.81 -0.15
C MET A 102 -16.94 13.30 0.31
N LEU A 103 -17.01 14.39 1.06
CA LEU A 103 -18.26 14.96 1.54
C LEU A 103 -19.12 15.58 0.42
N ALA A 104 -18.52 16.00 -0.67
CA ALA A 104 -19.19 16.56 -1.84
C ALA A 104 -19.59 15.51 -2.89
N ASP A 105 -19.14 14.27 -2.73
CA ASP A 105 -19.42 13.18 -3.67
C ASP A 105 -20.92 12.79 -3.59
N PRO A 106 -21.72 13.00 -4.66
CA PRO A 106 -23.13 12.68 -4.67
C PRO A 106 -23.42 11.20 -4.96
N THR A 107 -22.40 10.40 -5.21
CA THR A 107 -22.56 8.99 -5.59
C THR A 107 -23.26 8.24 -4.47
N VAL A 108 -24.28 7.46 -4.85
CA VAL A 108 -24.98 6.55 -3.95
C VAL A 108 -24.29 5.19 -4.01
N TYR A 109 -23.94 4.68 -2.87
CA TYR A 109 -23.25 3.41 -2.68
C TYR A 109 -24.14 2.40 -1.98
N ARG A 110 -24.08 1.14 -2.38
CA ARG A 110 -24.78 0.03 -1.69
C ARG A 110 -23.89 -0.54 -0.60
N MET A 111 -24.12 -0.13 0.65
CA MET A 111 -23.33 -0.57 1.80
C MET A 111 -24.23 -1.20 2.87
N GLY A 112 -23.88 -2.42 3.33
CA GLY A 112 -24.67 -3.11 4.33
C GLY A 112 -26.14 -3.33 3.97
N GLY A 113 -26.44 -3.43 2.65
CA GLY A 113 -27.81 -3.56 2.15
C GLY A 113 -28.59 -2.24 2.03
N GLN A 114 -28.01 -1.11 2.37
CA GLN A 114 -28.60 0.21 2.28
C GLN A 114 -27.95 1.07 1.19
N ASP A 115 -28.71 1.94 0.56
CA ASP A 115 -28.22 2.92 -0.38
C ASP A 115 -27.84 4.20 0.37
N VAL A 116 -26.55 4.52 0.39
CA VAL A 116 -25.98 5.61 1.19
C VAL A 116 -24.99 6.44 0.38
N THR A 117 -24.89 7.73 0.67
CA THR A 117 -23.78 8.57 0.20
C THR A 117 -22.60 8.47 1.16
N LEU A 118 -21.39 8.79 0.70
CA LEU A 118 -20.21 8.83 1.59
C LEU A 118 -20.39 9.86 2.73
N ARG A 119 -21.12 10.94 2.49
CA ARG A 119 -21.49 11.90 3.53
C ARG A 119 -22.33 11.25 4.63
N GLU A 120 -23.23 10.33 4.29
CA GLU A 120 -24.05 9.61 5.27
C GLU A 120 -23.24 8.56 6.02
N VAL A 121 -22.32 7.87 5.35
CA VAL A 121 -21.37 6.95 5.98
C VAL A 121 -20.46 7.66 6.98
N ALA A 122 -20.06 8.89 6.70
CA ALA A 122 -19.26 9.72 7.61
C ALA A 122 -20.03 10.27 8.81
N LYS A 123 -21.37 10.21 8.80
CA LYS A 123 -22.28 10.81 9.81
C LYS A 123 -22.39 10.11 11.18
N PRO A 124 -22.05 8.85 11.41
CA PRO A 124 -22.28 8.21 12.73
C PRO A 124 -21.68 8.99 13.90
N HIS A 125 -20.76 9.91 13.63
CA HIS A 125 -20.00 10.67 14.61
C HIS A 125 -20.22 12.21 14.53
N GLY A 126 -21.27 12.67 13.83
CA GLY A 126 -21.61 14.10 13.69
C GLY A 126 -21.07 14.74 12.40
N LYS A 127 -21.81 15.74 11.90
CA LYS A 127 -21.57 16.42 10.60
C LYS A 127 -20.15 16.96 10.42
N ASP A 128 -19.47 17.25 11.51
CA ASP A 128 -18.23 18.01 11.53
C ASP A 128 -17.02 17.15 11.90
N GLU A 129 -17.20 15.87 12.25
CA GLU A 129 -16.08 15.07 12.76
C GLU A 129 -15.06 14.81 11.66
N ALA A 130 -15.47 14.39 10.46
CA ALA A 130 -14.54 14.18 9.35
C ALA A 130 -13.79 15.49 8.99
N GLN A 131 -14.48 16.63 8.95
CA GLN A 131 -13.86 17.93 8.73
C GLN A 131 -12.94 18.33 9.86
N SER A 132 -13.35 18.11 11.11
CA SER A 132 -12.55 18.44 12.29
C SER A 132 -11.30 17.54 12.38
N VAL A 133 -11.43 16.25 12.16
CA VAL A 133 -10.30 15.30 12.17
C VAL A 133 -9.30 15.62 11.06
N CYS A 134 -9.79 15.96 9.86
CA CYS A 134 -8.94 16.26 8.70
C CYS A 134 -8.47 17.72 8.65
N ALA A 135 -8.87 18.57 9.60
CA ALA A 135 -8.48 19.98 9.61
C ALA A 135 -7.00 20.23 9.91
N ALA A 136 -6.37 19.34 10.67
CA ALA A 136 -4.97 19.42 11.01
C ALA A 136 -4.11 18.58 10.04
N GLU A 137 -3.07 19.19 9.49
CA GLU A 137 -2.09 18.45 8.71
C GLU A 137 -1.27 17.53 9.63
N ALA A 138 -1.12 16.28 9.23
CA ALA A 138 -0.31 15.28 9.91
C ALA A 138 0.64 14.62 8.89
N PRO A 139 1.74 15.28 8.50
CA PRO A 139 2.53 14.94 7.33
C PRO A 139 3.06 13.50 7.31
N GLY A 140 3.30 12.91 8.47
CA GLY A 140 3.77 11.52 8.60
C GLY A 140 2.65 10.49 8.77
N VAL A 141 1.38 10.88 8.80
CA VAL A 141 0.23 9.96 8.80
C VAL A 141 -0.08 9.58 7.35
N PRO A 142 -0.50 8.35 7.04
CA PRO A 142 -0.84 7.98 5.68
C PRO A 142 -2.03 8.79 5.16
N ILE A 143 -2.11 8.95 3.85
CA ILE A 143 -3.26 9.59 3.20
C ILE A 143 -4.43 8.61 3.15
N TYR A 144 -5.63 9.09 3.42
CA TYR A 144 -6.88 8.35 3.32
C TYR A 144 -7.97 9.19 2.64
N TYR A 145 -9.18 8.69 2.48
CA TYR A 145 -10.18 9.26 1.58
C TYR A 145 -9.70 9.37 0.13
N VAL A 146 -8.82 8.44 -0.27
CA VAL A 146 -8.30 8.30 -1.62
C VAL A 146 -9.00 7.12 -2.30
N ASN A 147 -9.63 7.35 -3.43
CA ASN A 147 -10.18 6.28 -4.24
C ASN A 147 -9.09 5.64 -5.12
N TRP A 148 -9.42 4.50 -5.76
CA TRP A 148 -8.46 3.76 -6.56
C TRP A 148 -7.89 4.57 -7.74
N GLU A 149 -8.76 5.34 -8.41
CA GLU A 149 -8.37 6.15 -9.57
C GLU A 149 -7.38 7.26 -9.18
N GLU A 150 -7.58 7.87 -8.01
CA GLU A 150 -6.68 8.90 -7.48
C GLU A 150 -5.34 8.32 -7.05
N ALA A 151 -5.33 7.10 -6.49
CA ALA A 151 -4.11 6.38 -6.17
C ALA A 151 -3.32 6.00 -7.43
N ALA A 152 -4.01 5.55 -8.48
CA ALA A 152 -3.41 5.29 -9.78
C ALA A 152 -2.87 6.57 -10.45
N GLU A 153 -3.60 7.69 -10.33
CA GLU A 153 -3.13 9.00 -10.82
C GLU A 153 -1.88 9.48 -10.10
N PHE A 154 -1.79 9.30 -8.78
CA PHE A 154 -0.57 9.57 -8.02
C PHE A 154 0.63 8.84 -8.63
N CYS A 155 0.47 7.54 -8.88
CA CYS A 155 1.52 6.72 -9.48
C CYS A 155 1.92 7.21 -10.89
N ARG A 156 0.95 7.60 -11.72
CA ARG A 156 1.22 8.15 -13.07
C ARG A 156 1.99 9.47 -13.01
N ARG A 157 1.59 10.39 -12.12
CA ARG A 157 2.28 11.69 -11.94
C ARG A 157 3.70 11.49 -11.42
N LEU A 158 3.88 10.63 -10.43
CA LEU A 158 5.20 10.31 -9.92
C LEU A 158 6.07 9.71 -11.02
N THR A 159 5.56 8.76 -11.82
CA THR A 159 6.26 8.20 -12.97
C THR A 159 6.74 9.30 -13.94
N ALA A 160 5.83 10.17 -14.35
CA ALA A 160 6.16 11.24 -15.31
C ALA A 160 7.25 12.18 -14.76
N THR A 161 7.14 12.55 -13.48
CA THR A 161 8.14 13.40 -12.81
C THR A 161 9.51 12.72 -12.73
N GLU A 162 9.56 11.44 -12.37
CA GLU A 162 10.79 10.69 -12.19
C GLU A 162 11.47 10.37 -13.53
N GLN A 163 10.69 10.07 -14.57
CA GLN A 163 11.20 9.89 -15.95
C GLN A 163 11.72 11.19 -16.53
N ALA A 164 11.00 12.32 -16.36
CA ALA A 164 11.46 13.63 -16.79
C ALA A 164 12.77 14.04 -16.12
N ALA A 165 12.93 13.74 -14.85
CA ALA A 165 14.14 13.97 -14.07
C ALA A 165 15.23 12.90 -14.32
N ARG A 166 14.97 11.88 -15.15
CA ARG A 166 15.88 10.76 -15.47
C ARG A 166 16.36 9.98 -14.24
N ARG A 167 15.55 9.92 -13.17
CA ARG A 167 15.80 9.08 -12.00
C ARG A 167 15.35 7.65 -12.19
N ILE A 168 14.41 7.42 -13.11
CA ILE A 168 14.03 6.09 -13.60
C ILE A 168 14.08 6.06 -15.12
N SER A 169 14.23 4.86 -15.70
CA SER A 169 14.20 4.68 -17.16
C SER A 169 12.77 4.85 -17.68
N ARG A 170 12.62 5.03 -19.01
CA ARG A 170 11.29 5.12 -19.67
C ARG A 170 10.49 3.81 -19.55
N GLU A 171 11.16 2.72 -19.30
CA GLU A 171 10.57 1.38 -19.13
C GLU A 171 10.14 1.12 -17.67
N ALA A 172 10.53 1.96 -16.74
CA ALA A 172 10.17 1.84 -15.34
C ALA A 172 8.96 2.73 -15.01
N VAL A 173 8.04 2.21 -14.21
CA VAL A 173 6.82 2.91 -13.80
C VAL A 173 6.54 2.72 -12.31
N TYR A 174 6.05 3.77 -11.68
CA TYR A 174 5.33 3.64 -10.43
C TYR A 174 3.89 3.21 -10.74
N ALA A 175 3.39 2.26 -9.96
CA ALA A 175 2.04 1.72 -10.07
C ALA A 175 1.55 1.31 -8.67
N LEU A 176 0.28 0.94 -8.54
CA LEU A 176 -0.16 0.14 -7.42
C LEU A 176 0.45 -1.27 -7.55
N PRO A 177 0.83 -1.94 -6.46
CA PRO A 177 1.25 -3.34 -6.52
C PRO A 177 0.09 -4.20 -7.05
N THR A 178 0.39 -5.31 -7.71
CA THR A 178 -0.63 -6.34 -7.93
C THR A 178 -0.97 -6.98 -6.59
N GLU A 179 -2.12 -7.63 -6.49
CA GLU A 179 -2.52 -8.35 -5.30
C GLU A 179 -1.47 -9.38 -4.87
N ALA A 180 -0.93 -10.13 -5.83
CA ALA A 180 0.13 -11.10 -5.59
C ALA A 180 1.46 -10.46 -5.15
N GLN A 181 1.86 -9.33 -5.75
CA GLN A 181 3.04 -8.58 -5.31
C GLN A 181 2.87 -8.09 -3.87
N TRP A 182 1.68 -7.61 -3.52
CA TRP A 182 1.38 -7.14 -2.17
C TRP A 182 1.48 -8.27 -1.13
N GLU A 183 0.83 -9.42 -1.37
CA GLU A 183 0.83 -10.55 -0.44
C GLU A 183 2.24 -11.18 -0.31
N TYR A 184 2.95 -11.36 -1.43
CA TYR A 184 4.34 -11.83 -1.45
C TYR A 184 5.25 -10.93 -0.59
N ALA A 185 5.13 -9.62 -0.78
CA ALA A 185 5.90 -8.64 -0.02
C ALA A 185 5.50 -8.60 1.46
N CYS A 186 4.21 -8.72 1.77
CA CYS A 186 3.72 -8.82 3.15
C CYS A 186 4.33 -10.02 3.86
N ARG A 187 4.28 -11.19 3.23
CA ARG A 187 4.85 -12.42 3.78
C ARG A 187 6.37 -12.38 3.94
N ALA A 188 7.08 -11.77 3.01
CA ALA A 188 8.55 -11.68 3.03
C ALA A 188 9.24 -13.02 3.37
N GLY A 189 8.72 -14.11 2.80
CA GLY A 189 9.23 -15.48 2.97
C GLY A 189 8.51 -16.32 4.04
N THR A 190 7.57 -15.75 4.81
CA THR A 190 6.77 -16.52 5.78
C THR A 190 5.55 -17.18 5.14
N THR A 191 5.06 -18.24 5.76
CA THR A 191 3.83 -18.96 5.38
C THR A 191 2.72 -18.83 6.44
N THR A 192 3.00 -18.18 7.55
CA THR A 192 2.11 -17.96 8.69
C THR A 192 1.03 -16.91 8.40
N THR A 193 0.04 -16.83 9.26
CA THR A 193 -1.10 -15.89 9.16
C THR A 193 -0.63 -14.43 9.03
N THR A 194 0.42 -14.06 9.77
CA THR A 194 1.10 -12.76 9.70
C THR A 194 2.59 -12.95 9.43
N TYR A 195 3.30 -11.91 9.05
CA TYR A 195 4.76 -11.99 8.90
C TYR A 195 5.54 -12.15 10.23
N ALA A 196 4.86 -12.09 11.37
CA ALA A 196 5.44 -12.28 12.71
C ALA A 196 5.01 -13.62 13.35
N GLY A 197 4.25 -14.45 12.65
CA GLY A 197 3.78 -15.75 13.14
C GLY A 197 2.29 -15.95 12.98
N ASP A 198 1.80 -17.04 13.53
CA ASP A 198 0.38 -17.40 13.50
C ASP A 198 -0.43 -16.63 14.55
N MET A 199 -1.71 -16.44 14.26
CA MET A 199 -2.64 -15.74 15.15
C MET A 199 -3.21 -16.65 16.21
N THR A 200 -3.20 -16.17 17.45
CA THR A 200 -4.11 -16.62 18.51
C THR A 200 -5.14 -15.54 18.74
N VAL A 201 -6.41 -15.85 18.52
CA VAL A 201 -7.54 -14.92 18.68
C VAL A 201 -8.12 -15.08 20.09
N LEU A 202 -7.85 -14.14 20.98
CA LEU A 202 -8.39 -14.09 22.34
C LEU A 202 -9.72 -13.32 22.42
N GLY A 203 -10.07 -12.59 21.37
CA GLY A 203 -11.26 -11.79 21.17
C GLY A 203 -11.14 -11.02 19.86
N ASN A 204 -12.22 -10.47 19.32
CA ASN A 204 -12.22 -9.80 18.01
C ASN A 204 -11.15 -8.70 17.90
N ASN A 205 -10.89 -7.98 18.98
CA ASN A 205 -9.90 -6.92 19.09
C ASN A 205 -8.78 -7.26 20.07
N ASN A 206 -8.48 -8.54 20.26
CA ASN A 206 -7.37 -9.02 21.09
C ASN A 206 -6.64 -10.18 20.39
N VAL A 207 -5.64 -9.81 19.59
CA VAL A 207 -4.77 -10.72 18.83
C VAL A 207 -3.31 -10.34 19.12
N PRO A 208 -2.66 -10.99 20.11
CA PRO A 208 -1.36 -10.57 20.65
C PRO A 208 -0.25 -10.39 19.61
N VAL A 209 -0.13 -11.26 18.60
CA VAL A 209 0.90 -11.17 17.56
C VAL A 209 0.83 -9.84 16.79
N LEU A 210 -0.34 -9.20 16.71
CA LEU A 210 -0.53 -7.94 16.01
C LEU A 210 -0.07 -6.72 16.81
N HIS A 211 0.13 -6.82 18.12
CA HIS A 211 0.36 -5.65 18.97
C HIS A 211 1.62 -4.87 18.59
N ASP A 212 2.63 -5.56 18.05
CA ASP A 212 3.92 -4.96 17.68
C ASP A 212 4.09 -4.74 16.19
N ILE A 213 3.15 -5.20 15.36
CA ILE A 213 3.27 -5.19 13.89
C ILE A 213 2.11 -4.49 13.17
N ALA A 214 0.98 -4.24 13.84
CA ALA A 214 -0.22 -3.71 13.21
C ALA A 214 -0.99 -2.75 14.12
N TRP A 215 -1.46 -1.62 13.57
CA TRP A 215 -2.47 -0.80 14.21
C TRP A 215 -3.86 -1.25 13.77
N TYR A 216 -4.66 -1.78 14.67
CA TYR A 216 -6.00 -2.33 14.39
C TYR A 216 -6.99 -1.95 15.51
N GLY A 217 -8.26 -2.36 15.42
CA GLY A 217 -9.29 -2.02 16.40
C GLY A 217 -8.93 -2.34 17.85
N GLY A 218 -8.04 -3.30 18.08
CA GLY A 218 -7.59 -3.69 19.40
C GLY A 218 -6.55 -2.77 20.05
N ASN A 219 -5.79 -2.01 19.27
CA ASN A 219 -4.67 -1.21 19.80
C ASN A 219 -4.55 0.20 19.20
N SER A 220 -5.33 0.54 18.18
CA SER A 220 -5.22 1.85 17.49
C SER A 220 -5.53 3.04 18.39
N SER A 221 -6.27 2.83 19.48
CA SER A 221 -6.54 3.85 20.52
C SER A 221 -5.42 3.97 21.56
N ARG A 222 -4.47 3.04 21.63
CA ARG A 222 -3.36 3.06 22.60
C ARG A 222 -2.53 4.32 22.46
N ASN A 223 -2.55 5.18 23.50
CA ASN A 223 -1.83 6.46 23.51
C ASN A 223 -2.10 7.32 22.27
N TYR A 224 -3.35 7.35 21.80
CA TYR A 224 -3.71 8.12 20.62
C TYR A 224 -3.81 9.61 20.98
N GLY A 225 -2.82 10.39 20.56
CA GLY A 225 -2.76 11.83 20.81
C GLY A 225 -3.27 12.71 19.66
N GLY A 226 -3.75 12.09 18.57
CA GLY A 226 -4.24 12.79 17.38
C GLY A 226 -5.71 13.19 17.48
N ARG A 227 -6.15 13.98 16.50
CA ARG A 227 -7.58 14.17 16.22
C ARG A 227 -8.07 12.90 15.54
N GLY A 228 -8.81 12.06 16.24
CA GLY A 228 -9.33 10.78 15.76
C GLY A 228 -10.84 10.70 15.94
N TRP A 229 -11.36 9.61 15.43
CA TRP A 229 -12.77 9.26 15.58
C TRP A 229 -13.03 8.66 16.96
N ALA A 230 -14.24 8.90 17.48
CA ALA A 230 -14.71 8.21 18.68
C ALA A 230 -14.76 6.70 18.42
N THR A 231 -14.33 5.91 19.39
CA THR A 231 -14.31 4.45 19.29
C THR A 231 -14.95 3.79 20.51
N ASN A 232 -15.61 2.68 20.28
CA ASN A 232 -16.14 1.78 21.29
C ASN A 232 -15.95 0.33 20.86
N PHE A 233 -14.80 0.03 20.26
CA PHE A 233 -14.54 -1.34 19.79
C PHE A 233 -14.64 -2.33 20.95
N PRO A 234 -15.41 -3.42 20.81
CA PRO A 234 -15.50 -4.45 21.85
C PRO A 234 -14.16 -5.19 21.99
N ASP A 235 -13.91 -5.76 23.16
CA ASP A 235 -12.76 -6.63 23.44
C ASP A 235 -11.39 -6.03 23.10
N GLN A 236 -11.23 -4.71 23.23
CA GLN A 236 -9.94 -4.06 22.97
C GLN A 236 -8.86 -4.53 23.93
N ALA A 237 -7.73 -4.97 23.38
CA ALA A 237 -6.54 -5.24 24.18
C ALA A 237 -5.99 -3.96 24.85
N PHE A 238 -6.17 -2.79 24.20
CA PHE A 238 -5.76 -1.49 24.71
C PHE A 238 -6.92 -0.48 24.54
N PRO A 239 -7.83 -0.41 25.53
CA PRO A 239 -9.01 0.45 25.45
C PRO A 239 -8.68 1.93 25.34
N GLY A 240 -9.50 2.67 24.60
CA GLY A 240 -9.42 4.11 24.46
C GLY A 240 -10.69 4.66 23.81
N THR A 241 -10.89 5.97 23.91
CA THR A 241 -12.11 6.65 23.46
C THR A 241 -11.98 7.24 22.05
N ARG A 242 -10.75 7.33 21.53
CA ARG A 242 -10.46 7.84 20.19
C ARG A 242 -9.37 7.02 19.51
N ALA A 243 -9.52 6.84 18.21
CA ALA A 243 -8.53 6.19 17.36
C ALA A 243 -8.54 6.82 15.96
N GLY A 244 -7.57 6.44 15.16
CA GLY A 244 -7.44 6.86 13.76
C GLY A 244 -6.14 6.31 13.17
N PRO A 245 -5.88 6.60 11.88
CA PRO A 245 -4.61 6.25 11.27
C PRO A 245 -3.43 6.83 12.05
N ARG A 246 -2.40 6.03 12.20
CA ARG A 246 -1.18 6.36 12.94
C ARG A 246 -0.10 6.85 11.98
N ARG A 247 0.87 7.59 12.51
CA ARG A 247 2.10 7.88 11.78
C ARG A 247 2.70 6.57 11.26
N VAL A 248 3.14 6.55 10.00
CA VAL A 248 3.74 5.37 9.39
C VAL A 248 5.07 4.98 10.05
N GLY A 249 5.42 3.71 9.97
CA GLY A 249 6.74 3.23 10.36
C GLY A 249 6.99 3.09 11.85
N GLN A 250 5.96 3.10 12.69
CA GLN A 250 6.11 3.04 14.15
C GLN A 250 6.29 1.63 14.71
N LEU A 251 5.79 0.62 13.99
CA LEU A 251 5.80 -0.77 14.45
C LEU A 251 6.88 -1.59 13.72
N GLN A 252 7.07 -2.84 14.14
CA GLN A 252 8.12 -3.70 13.62
C GLN A 252 7.92 -4.02 12.14
N PRO A 253 9.00 -3.99 11.33
CA PRO A 253 8.93 -4.37 9.92
C PRO A 253 8.91 -5.90 9.74
N ASN A 254 8.53 -6.35 8.55
CA ASN A 254 8.81 -7.71 8.13
C ASN A 254 10.30 -7.93 7.77
N ALA A 255 10.67 -9.14 7.37
CA ALA A 255 12.06 -9.51 7.06
C ALA A 255 12.67 -8.70 5.90
N TRP A 256 11.87 -8.06 5.05
CA TRP A 256 12.35 -7.19 3.97
C TRP A 256 12.29 -5.70 4.33
N GLY A 257 12.02 -5.37 5.57
CA GLY A 257 11.99 -3.99 6.07
C GLY A 257 10.72 -3.22 5.70
N LEU A 258 9.69 -3.90 5.19
CA LEU A 258 8.38 -3.30 4.92
C LEU A 258 7.60 -3.16 6.24
N ARG A 259 6.98 -2.01 6.44
CA ARG A 259 6.24 -1.65 7.65
C ARG A 259 4.77 -1.39 7.32
N ASP A 260 3.94 -1.49 8.34
CA ASP A 260 2.50 -1.22 8.23
C ASP A 260 1.82 -2.04 7.11
N MET A 261 2.38 -3.24 6.79
CA MET A 261 1.76 -4.15 5.83
C MET A 261 0.44 -4.72 6.36
N LEU A 262 0.27 -4.72 7.68
CA LEU A 262 -0.94 -5.14 8.36
C LEU A 262 -1.44 -4.01 9.26
N GLY A 263 -2.75 -3.73 9.24
CA GLY A 263 -3.36 -2.66 10.01
C GLY A 263 -3.10 -1.27 9.43
N ASN A 264 -3.25 -0.24 10.22
CA ASN A 264 -3.20 1.19 9.90
C ASN A 264 -4.24 1.57 8.83
N LEU A 265 -3.93 1.42 7.53
CA LEU A 265 -4.92 1.53 6.45
C LEU A 265 -4.94 0.27 5.60
N TYR A 266 -6.13 -0.09 5.11
CA TYR A 266 -6.20 -0.94 3.93
C TYR A 266 -5.52 -0.26 2.74
N GLU A 267 -4.96 -1.05 1.85
CA GLU A 267 -4.20 -0.56 0.71
C GLU A 267 -4.78 -1.03 -0.61
N TRP A 268 -5.15 -0.08 -1.47
CA TRP A 268 -5.54 -0.38 -2.83
C TRP A 268 -4.43 -1.14 -3.57
N VAL A 269 -4.83 -2.21 -4.26
CA VAL A 269 -3.98 -2.93 -5.20
C VAL A 269 -4.50 -2.74 -6.64
N GLN A 270 -3.72 -3.16 -7.63
CA GLN A 270 -4.05 -2.95 -9.03
C GLN A 270 -5.27 -3.74 -9.49
N ASP A 271 -5.46 -4.93 -8.94
CA ASP A 271 -6.30 -6.00 -9.46
C ASP A 271 -7.79 -5.69 -9.30
N TYR A 272 -8.58 -6.12 -10.29
CA TYR A 272 -10.00 -6.32 -10.08
C TYR A 272 -10.25 -7.54 -9.22
N SER A 273 -11.35 -7.52 -8.47
CA SER A 273 -11.79 -8.66 -7.70
C SER A 273 -12.16 -9.85 -8.59
N GLY A 274 -11.82 -11.04 -8.14
CA GLY A 274 -12.15 -12.31 -8.78
C GLY A 274 -11.68 -13.49 -7.96
N TYR A 275 -12.12 -14.68 -8.33
CA TYR A 275 -11.71 -15.91 -7.69
C TYR A 275 -10.26 -16.26 -8.04
N TYR A 276 -9.56 -16.87 -7.11
CA TYR A 276 -8.22 -17.37 -7.35
C TYR A 276 -8.23 -18.55 -8.32
N PRO A 277 -7.25 -18.61 -9.24
CA PRO A 277 -7.11 -19.75 -10.12
C PRO A 277 -6.67 -20.98 -9.34
N GLN A 278 -7.27 -22.15 -9.63
CA GLN A 278 -6.93 -23.42 -8.97
C GLN A 278 -5.75 -24.13 -9.68
N ARG A 279 -4.74 -23.38 -10.09
CA ARG A 279 -3.55 -23.85 -10.77
C ARG A 279 -2.39 -22.88 -10.53
N PRO A 280 -1.12 -23.34 -10.69
CA PRO A 280 0.02 -22.42 -10.65
C PRO A 280 -0.11 -21.30 -11.68
N VAL A 281 0.25 -20.07 -11.28
CA VAL A 281 0.21 -18.88 -12.15
C VAL A 281 1.50 -18.09 -12.02
N ARG A 282 1.97 -17.58 -13.15
CA ARG A 282 3.11 -16.68 -13.24
C ARG A 282 2.61 -15.24 -13.41
N ASP A 283 3.14 -14.32 -12.59
CA ASP A 283 2.83 -12.90 -12.60
C ASP A 283 1.31 -12.58 -12.65
N PRO A 284 0.49 -13.09 -11.72
CA PRO A 284 -0.95 -12.85 -11.76
C PRO A 284 -1.31 -11.39 -11.49
N THR A 285 -2.43 -10.93 -12.07
CA THR A 285 -2.94 -9.56 -11.94
C THR A 285 -4.46 -9.49 -11.91
N GLY A 286 -5.05 -10.61 -11.53
CA GLY A 286 -6.50 -10.71 -11.46
C GLY A 286 -7.20 -10.69 -12.84
N PRO A 287 -8.52 -10.59 -12.84
CA PRO A 287 -9.31 -10.45 -14.06
C PRO A 287 -8.96 -9.15 -14.82
N ALA A 288 -9.04 -9.19 -16.15
CA ALA A 288 -8.79 -8.02 -17.01
C ALA A 288 -9.87 -6.92 -16.85
N GLN A 289 -11.07 -7.28 -16.38
CA GLN A 289 -12.20 -6.39 -16.15
C GLN A 289 -12.94 -6.80 -14.88
N GLY A 290 -13.65 -5.86 -14.26
CA GLY A 290 -14.46 -6.08 -13.09
C GLY A 290 -15.11 -4.77 -12.62
N GLU A 291 -16.05 -4.88 -11.70
CA GLU A 291 -16.75 -3.72 -11.12
C GLU A 291 -16.01 -3.20 -9.88
N LYS A 292 -15.31 -4.08 -9.16
CA LYS A 292 -14.65 -3.76 -7.90
C LYS A 292 -13.16 -3.97 -7.95
N LYS A 293 -12.45 -3.14 -7.20
CA LYS A 293 -11.00 -3.24 -6.98
C LYS A 293 -10.72 -3.81 -5.61
N LEU A 294 -9.62 -4.55 -5.52
CA LEU A 294 -9.17 -5.16 -4.27
C LEU A 294 -8.36 -4.19 -3.42
N PHE A 295 -8.42 -4.39 -2.12
CA PHE A 295 -7.54 -3.78 -1.14
C PHE A 295 -7.18 -4.77 -0.03
N ARG A 296 -6.04 -4.56 0.62
CA ARG A 296 -5.36 -5.54 1.46
C ARG A 296 -4.90 -4.95 2.80
N GLY A 297 -4.60 -5.79 3.78
CA GLY A 297 -3.82 -5.44 4.97
C GLY A 297 -4.60 -5.25 6.26
N GLY A 298 -5.88 -4.98 6.22
CA GLY A 298 -6.62 -4.56 7.42
C GLY A 298 -6.43 -3.07 7.72
N SER A 299 -7.05 -2.57 8.79
CA SER A 299 -6.91 -1.14 9.14
C SER A 299 -7.14 -0.87 10.62
N TRP A 300 -6.89 0.37 11.02
CA TRP A 300 -6.95 0.88 12.39
C TRP A 300 -8.29 0.62 13.11
N ASN A 301 -9.40 0.47 12.38
CA ASN A 301 -10.75 0.31 12.92
C ASN A 301 -11.39 -1.07 12.64
N HIS A 302 -10.60 -2.05 12.19
CA HIS A 302 -11.08 -3.39 11.90
C HIS A 302 -10.61 -4.41 12.95
N TYR A 303 -11.29 -5.56 13.01
CA TYR A 303 -10.93 -6.68 13.87
C TYR A 303 -9.56 -7.25 13.54
N GLY A 304 -8.89 -7.83 14.52
CA GLY A 304 -7.57 -8.42 14.31
C GLY A 304 -7.54 -9.50 13.24
N THR A 305 -8.61 -10.30 13.12
CA THR A 305 -8.74 -11.33 12.07
C THR A 305 -8.78 -10.77 10.64
N MET A 306 -8.97 -9.46 10.48
CA MET A 306 -8.88 -8.79 9.18
C MET A 306 -7.43 -8.39 8.81
N CYS A 307 -6.52 -8.35 9.81
CA CYS A 307 -5.12 -7.98 9.62
C CYS A 307 -4.27 -9.24 9.36
N ARG A 308 -4.55 -9.95 8.25
CA ARG A 308 -3.85 -11.16 7.82
C ARG A 308 -3.22 -10.98 6.44
N ALA A 309 -2.12 -11.69 6.19
CA ALA A 309 -1.44 -11.61 4.90
C ALA A 309 -2.35 -12.02 3.73
N ALA A 310 -3.22 -13.02 3.92
CA ALA A 310 -4.13 -13.54 2.89
C ALA A 310 -5.46 -12.80 2.79
N ARG A 311 -5.85 -11.98 3.80
CA ARG A 311 -7.17 -11.35 3.80
C ARG A 311 -7.37 -10.42 2.62
N ARG A 312 -8.50 -10.58 1.93
CA ARG A 312 -8.91 -9.82 0.76
C ARG A 312 -10.16 -9.00 1.08
N PHE A 313 -10.24 -7.80 0.51
CA PHE A 313 -11.44 -7.00 0.48
C PHE A 313 -11.60 -6.32 -0.88
N GLU A 314 -12.83 -5.94 -1.22
CA GLU A 314 -13.15 -5.33 -2.48
C GLU A 314 -14.18 -4.22 -2.34
N GLU A 315 -14.00 -3.17 -3.13
CA GLU A 315 -14.99 -2.11 -3.28
C GLU A 315 -14.94 -1.49 -4.67
N ILE A 316 -15.98 -0.73 -5.00
CA ILE A 316 -15.99 0.01 -6.25
C ILE A 316 -14.86 1.05 -6.26
N PRO A 317 -14.20 1.27 -7.42
CA PRO A 317 -12.97 2.08 -7.49
C PRO A 317 -13.13 3.55 -7.13
N THR A 318 -14.36 4.06 -7.06
CA THR A 318 -14.64 5.47 -6.76
C THR A 318 -14.81 5.76 -5.26
N ILE A 319 -14.92 4.74 -4.41
CA ILE A 319 -15.17 4.91 -2.97
C ILE A 319 -14.00 5.59 -2.25
N ARG A 320 -14.32 6.43 -1.25
CA ARG A 320 -13.35 7.11 -0.37
C ARG A 320 -13.70 6.88 1.09
N LEU A 321 -12.87 6.11 1.78
CA LEU A 321 -13.10 5.77 3.19
C LEU A 321 -11.91 6.21 4.06
N ASN A 322 -12.16 6.44 5.36
CA ASN A 322 -11.15 6.92 6.31
C ASN A 322 -10.17 5.82 6.76
N TYR A 323 -10.30 4.64 6.20
CA TYR A 323 -9.48 3.48 6.52
C TYR A 323 -8.84 2.83 5.28
N ILE A 324 -8.92 3.49 4.11
CA ILE A 324 -8.28 3.03 2.88
C ILE A 324 -7.29 4.08 2.36
N GLY A 325 -6.08 3.63 2.11
CA GLY A 325 -5.00 4.35 1.45
C GLY A 325 -4.33 3.47 0.40
N PHE A 326 -3.03 3.61 0.20
CA PHE A 326 -2.25 2.80 -0.74
C PHE A 326 -0.75 2.95 -0.49
N ARG A 327 0.02 2.00 -1.05
CA ARG A 327 1.48 2.15 -1.25
C ARG A 327 1.85 2.00 -2.71
N VAL A 328 3.02 2.51 -3.10
CA VAL A 328 3.50 2.47 -4.48
C VAL A 328 4.39 1.26 -4.72
N CYS A 329 4.35 0.75 -5.95
CA CYS A 329 5.27 -0.23 -6.49
C CYS A 329 6.03 0.41 -7.67
N LEU A 330 7.37 0.31 -7.70
CA LEU A 330 8.18 0.69 -8.85
C LEU A 330 8.66 -0.59 -9.55
N ARG A 331 8.34 -0.73 -10.83
CA ARG A 331 8.61 -1.92 -11.63
C ARG A 331 8.84 -1.58 -13.10
N LEU A 332 9.27 -2.54 -13.91
CA LEU A 332 9.33 -2.35 -15.36
C LEU A 332 7.91 -2.26 -15.95
N ALA A 333 7.72 -1.33 -16.87
CA ALA A 333 6.53 -1.26 -17.72
C ALA A 333 6.54 -2.48 -18.67
N GLY A 334 5.37 -3.05 -18.95
CA GLY A 334 5.28 -4.26 -19.81
C GLY A 334 5.44 -5.58 -19.06
N GLN A 335 5.60 -5.58 -17.74
CA GLN A 335 4.99 -6.64 -16.95
C GLN A 335 3.49 -6.52 -17.18
N LYS A 336 3.07 -7.02 -18.39
CA LYS A 336 1.65 -7.25 -18.58
C LYS A 336 1.22 -8.11 -17.42
N PRO A 337 0.13 -7.69 -16.92
CA PRO A 337 -0.59 -8.53 -16.04
C PRO A 337 -0.75 -9.91 -16.67
#